data_defb7571caea565da7aa50b90372038f
#
_entry.id   defb7571caea565da7aa50b90372038f
#
_cell.length_a   1.000
_cell.length_b   1.000
_cell.length_c   1.000
_cell.angle_alpha   90.00
_cell.angle_beta   90.00
_cell.angle_gamma   90.00
#
_symmetry.space_group_name_H-M   'P 1'
#
loop_
_entity.id
_entity.type
_entity.pdbx_description
1 polymer ?
#
loop_
_entity_poly.entity_id
_entity_poly.type
_entity_poly.pdbx_seq_one_letter_code
_entity_poly.pdbx_strand_id
1 'polypeptide(L)'
;ESRVVEVDECDVAYRYYPSAGKPGLLLIHGMNAHSRWWDFIAPQLLDKFAVAAMDLTGMGDSDYRYKYSAATYADEIVAVMDDAGFADDALVVAHSFGGYMAVKAANLYPQRFRGLVLVDSGIRHPHDPIPDRPLMGGMQGKVYPDRETALMRFRLQPPQPCENEYILQYIARNSLMRVDGGWAWKF
;
A
#
# COMPACT_ATOMS: atom_id res chain seq x y z
N GLU A 1 7.51 9.77 -9.96
CA GLU A 1 6.29 10.10 -10.70
C GLU A 1 5.09 9.49 -9.99
N SER A 2 3.92 10.15 -10.06
CA SER A 2 2.64 9.53 -9.67
C SER A 2 1.97 9.02 -10.93
N ARG A 3 1.44 7.80 -10.88
CA ARG A 3 0.74 7.13 -11.97
C ARG A 3 -0.56 6.51 -11.46
N VAL A 4 -1.43 6.15 -12.38
CA VAL A 4 -2.71 5.51 -12.10
C VAL A 4 -2.95 4.46 -13.16
N VAL A 5 -3.47 3.30 -12.76
CA VAL A 5 -3.96 2.25 -13.66
C VAL A 5 -5.38 1.87 -13.25
N GLU A 6 -6.26 1.70 -14.21
CA GLU A 6 -7.66 1.30 -13.96
C GLU A 6 -7.75 -0.21 -13.82
N VAL A 7 -8.45 -0.67 -12.78
CA VAL A 7 -8.77 -2.08 -12.54
C VAL A 7 -10.21 -2.18 -12.09
N ASP A 8 -11.06 -2.84 -12.88
CA ASP A 8 -12.50 -3.00 -12.59
C ASP A 8 -13.17 -1.68 -12.21
N GLU A 9 -13.10 -0.69 -13.10
CA GLU A 9 -13.70 0.65 -12.96
C GLU A 9 -13.19 1.46 -11.76
N CYS A 10 -12.04 1.08 -11.15
CA CYS A 10 -11.42 1.80 -10.06
C CYS A 10 -9.97 2.17 -10.40
N ASP A 11 -9.62 3.39 -10.08
CA ASP A 11 -8.27 3.92 -10.21
C ASP A 11 -7.38 3.38 -9.08
N VAL A 12 -6.28 2.72 -9.46
CA VAL A 12 -5.22 2.27 -8.57
C VAL A 12 -4.03 3.19 -8.73
N ALA A 13 -3.79 4.02 -7.75
CA ALA A 13 -2.68 4.97 -7.74
C ALA A 13 -1.38 4.28 -7.32
N TYR A 14 -0.28 4.70 -7.92
CA TYR A 14 1.04 4.26 -7.48
C TYR A 14 2.13 5.29 -7.77
N ARG A 15 3.22 5.19 -7.06
CA ARG A 15 4.43 5.98 -7.25
C ARG A 15 5.43 5.17 -8.04
N TYR A 16 5.95 5.74 -9.12
CA TYR A 16 6.95 5.10 -9.95
C TYR A 16 8.29 5.84 -9.88
N TYR A 17 9.35 5.09 -9.66
CA TYR A 17 10.73 5.54 -9.58
C TYR A 17 11.50 4.82 -10.69
N PRO A 18 11.65 5.45 -11.87
CA PRO A 18 12.29 4.81 -13.02
C PRO A 18 13.76 4.53 -12.77
N SER A 19 14.22 3.38 -13.23
CA SER A 19 15.64 3.05 -13.33
C SER A 19 15.85 2.17 -14.57
N ALA A 20 16.38 2.76 -15.63
CA ALA A 20 16.45 2.14 -16.94
C ALA A 20 17.26 0.83 -16.92
N GLY A 21 16.71 -0.23 -17.53
CA GLY A 21 17.36 -1.52 -17.65
C GLY A 21 17.48 -2.33 -16.36
N LYS A 22 16.81 -1.89 -15.30
CA LYS A 22 16.81 -2.60 -14.02
C LYS A 22 15.56 -3.47 -13.88
N PRO A 23 15.65 -4.59 -13.13
CA PRO A 23 14.49 -5.42 -12.83
C PRO A 23 13.46 -4.65 -11.98
N GLY A 24 12.19 -5.04 -12.10
CA GLY A 24 11.09 -4.44 -11.36
C GLY A 24 11.07 -4.83 -9.87
N LEU A 25 10.74 -3.87 -9.02
CA LEU A 25 10.47 -4.06 -7.60
C LEU A 25 9.19 -3.35 -7.24
N LEU A 26 8.17 -4.11 -6.81
CA LEU A 26 6.92 -3.54 -6.30
C LEU A 26 6.93 -3.52 -4.77
N LEU A 27 6.58 -2.37 -4.19
CA LEU A 27 6.43 -2.15 -2.76
C LEU A 27 4.95 -2.00 -2.42
N ILE A 28 4.45 -2.79 -1.45
CA ILE A 28 3.05 -2.82 -1.05
C ILE A 28 2.94 -2.50 0.44
N HIS A 29 2.12 -1.52 0.78
CA HIS A 29 1.93 -1.07 2.17
C HIS A 29 0.98 -1.97 2.98
N GLY A 30 0.95 -1.78 4.29
CA GLY A 30 0.02 -2.44 5.21
C GLY A 30 -1.34 -1.73 5.32
N MET A 31 -2.22 -2.27 6.16
CA MET A 31 -3.52 -1.66 6.46
C MET A 31 -3.36 -0.24 7.00
N ASN A 32 -4.23 0.66 6.58
CA ASN A 32 -4.24 2.07 6.99
C ASN A 32 -2.93 2.82 6.71
N ALA A 33 -2.21 2.40 5.66
CA ALA A 33 -1.02 3.05 5.16
C ALA A 33 -1.21 3.45 3.69
N HIS A 34 -0.17 3.90 3.04
CA HIS A 34 -0.17 4.27 1.63
C HIS A 34 1.25 4.22 1.03
N SER A 35 1.37 4.32 -0.27
CA SER A 35 2.62 4.21 -1.04
C SER A 35 3.73 5.14 -0.55
N ARG A 36 3.39 6.32 -0.03
CA ARG A 36 4.37 7.31 0.42
C ARG A 36 5.13 6.92 1.70
N TRP A 37 4.74 5.84 2.39
CA TRP A 37 5.56 5.25 3.45
C TRP A 37 6.89 4.72 2.89
N TRP A 38 6.91 4.39 1.60
CA TRP A 38 8.10 3.88 0.91
C TRP A 38 8.98 4.98 0.32
N ASP A 39 8.58 6.25 0.34
CA ASP A 39 9.33 7.37 -0.25
C ASP A 39 10.74 7.56 0.36
N PHE A 40 10.97 7.05 1.57
CA PHE A 40 12.27 7.06 2.24
C PHE A 40 13.15 5.85 1.89
N ILE A 41 12.56 4.81 1.35
CA ILE A 41 13.23 3.53 1.05
C ILE A 41 13.43 3.38 -0.45
N ALA A 42 12.43 3.66 -1.26
CA ALA A 42 12.47 3.48 -2.71
C ALA A 42 13.70 4.12 -3.38
N PRO A 43 14.10 5.37 -3.06
CA PRO A 43 15.29 5.99 -3.67
C PRO A 43 16.59 5.24 -3.40
N GLN A 44 16.69 4.50 -2.30
CA GLN A 44 17.89 3.76 -1.91
C GLN A 44 18.06 2.45 -2.70
N LEU A 45 17.05 2.06 -3.47
CA LEU A 45 17.01 0.79 -4.22
C LEU A 45 17.22 1.00 -5.73
N LEU A 46 17.30 2.25 -6.20
CA LEU A 46 17.31 2.59 -7.62
C LEU A 46 18.61 2.22 -8.35
N ASP A 47 19.68 1.96 -7.63
CA ASP A 47 20.91 1.40 -8.21
C ASP A 47 20.73 -0.05 -8.68
N LYS A 48 19.71 -0.75 -8.17
CA LYS A 48 19.44 -2.18 -8.42
C LYS A 48 18.11 -2.46 -9.10
N PHE A 49 17.09 -1.58 -8.88
CA PHE A 49 15.72 -1.83 -9.32
C PHE A 49 15.06 -0.60 -9.94
N ALA A 50 14.15 -0.81 -10.88
CA ALA A 50 13.06 0.12 -11.13
C ALA A 50 11.98 -0.15 -10.09
N VAL A 51 11.52 0.88 -9.36
CA VAL A 51 10.67 0.69 -8.19
C VAL A 51 9.27 1.28 -8.44
N ALA A 52 8.24 0.51 -8.09
CA ALA A 52 6.87 1.02 -7.95
C ALA A 52 6.43 0.85 -6.50
N ALA A 53 5.63 1.78 -5.97
CA ALA A 53 4.99 1.67 -4.67
C ALA A 53 3.51 2.00 -4.84
N MET A 54 2.63 1.00 -4.66
CA MET A 54 1.20 1.14 -4.94
C MET A 54 0.40 1.52 -3.70
N ASP A 55 -0.74 2.16 -3.94
CA ASP A 55 -1.84 2.30 -2.98
C ASP A 55 -2.88 1.23 -3.29
N LEU A 56 -3.16 0.33 -2.34
CA LEU A 56 -4.26 -0.62 -2.46
C LEU A 56 -5.59 0.14 -2.44
N THR A 57 -6.58 -0.26 -3.25
CA THR A 57 -7.89 0.39 -3.25
C THR A 57 -8.49 0.44 -1.84
N GLY A 58 -9.18 1.55 -1.54
CA GLY A 58 -9.66 1.89 -0.20
C GLY A 58 -8.63 2.56 0.70
N MET A 59 -7.40 2.79 0.21
CA MET A 59 -6.31 3.43 0.95
C MET A 59 -5.48 4.33 0.02
N GLY A 60 -4.83 5.33 0.59
CA GLY A 60 -3.97 6.25 -0.15
C GLY A 60 -4.72 7.13 -1.14
N ASP A 61 -4.19 7.24 -2.34
CA ASP A 61 -4.74 8.02 -3.44
C ASP A 61 -5.52 7.14 -4.45
N SER A 62 -5.69 5.83 -4.16
CA SER A 62 -6.53 4.92 -4.94
C SER A 62 -8.00 5.06 -4.60
N ASP A 63 -8.86 4.65 -5.52
CA ASP A 63 -10.31 4.69 -5.36
C ASP A 63 -10.82 3.76 -4.26
N TYR A 64 -12.08 3.96 -3.88
CA TYR A 64 -12.81 3.11 -2.95
C TYR A 64 -13.73 2.17 -3.74
N ARG A 65 -13.77 0.90 -3.35
CA ARG A 65 -14.64 -0.11 -3.95
C ARG A 65 -15.88 -0.36 -3.10
N TYR A 66 -16.96 -0.71 -3.75
CA TYR A 66 -18.16 -1.19 -3.04
C TYR A 66 -17.90 -2.51 -2.32
N LYS A 67 -17.06 -3.39 -2.90
CA LYS A 67 -16.69 -4.69 -2.34
C LYS A 67 -15.22 -4.97 -2.57
N TYR A 68 -14.57 -5.45 -1.53
CA TYR A 68 -13.16 -5.84 -1.56
C TYR A 68 -13.01 -7.35 -1.50
N SER A 69 -12.06 -7.89 -2.24
CA SER A 69 -11.67 -9.29 -2.18
C SER A 69 -10.15 -9.44 -2.35
N ALA A 70 -9.60 -10.52 -1.82
CA ALA A 70 -8.19 -10.82 -2.03
C ALA A 70 -7.84 -11.09 -3.51
N ALA A 71 -8.81 -11.54 -4.31
CA ALA A 71 -8.63 -11.70 -5.75
C ALA A 71 -8.52 -10.34 -6.45
N THR A 72 -9.42 -9.40 -6.14
CA THR A 72 -9.37 -8.04 -6.67
C THR A 72 -8.04 -7.35 -6.36
N TYR A 73 -7.57 -7.45 -5.12
CA TYR A 73 -6.25 -6.91 -4.77
C TYR A 73 -5.10 -7.61 -5.52
N ALA A 74 -5.23 -8.90 -5.81
CA ALA A 74 -4.24 -9.61 -6.62
C ALA A 74 -4.21 -9.08 -8.07
N ASP A 75 -5.37 -8.78 -8.65
CA ASP A 75 -5.50 -8.20 -9.97
C ASP A 75 -4.90 -6.77 -10.01
N GLU A 76 -5.15 -5.96 -8.98
CA GLU A 76 -4.53 -4.63 -8.80
C GLU A 76 -2.99 -4.70 -8.78
N ILE A 77 -2.43 -5.66 -8.02
CA ILE A 77 -0.99 -5.87 -7.92
C ILE A 77 -0.39 -6.17 -9.30
N VAL A 78 -1.01 -7.07 -10.06
CA VAL A 78 -0.52 -7.43 -11.39
C VAL A 78 -0.68 -6.28 -12.36
N ALA A 79 -1.81 -5.57 -12.33
CA ALA A 79 -2.04 -4.42 -13.20
C ALA A 79 -1.01 -3.30 -12.99
N VAL A 80 -0.65 -3.01 -11.74
CA VAL A 80 0.42 -2.04 -11.43
C VAL A 80 1.78 -2.53 -11.95
N MET A 81 2.08 -3.84 -11.85
CA MET A 81 3.32 -4.40 -12.41
C MET A 81 3.37 -4.25 -13.93
N ASP A 82 2.24 -4.46 -14.61
CA ASP A 82 2.10 -4.32 -16.06
C ASP A 82 2.29 -2.86 -16.50
N ASP A 83 1.57 -1.93 -15.87
CA ASP A 83 1.64 -0.51 -16.21
C ASP A 83 3.01 0.10 -15.88
N ALA A 84 3.68 -0.39 -14.84
CA ALA A 84 5.06 -0.02 -14.51
C ALA A 84 6.09 -0.61 -15.50
N GLY A 85 5.67 -1.49 -16.43
CA GLY A 85 6.54 -2.15 -17.40
C GLY A 85 7.48 -3.18 -16.76
N PHE A 86 7.08 -3.80 -15.66
CA PHE A 86 7.87 -4.84 -15.03
C PHE A 86 7.70 -6.16 -15.81
N ALA A 87 8.83 -6.82 -16.05
CA ALA A 87 8.84 -8.15 -16.68
C ALA A 87 8.15 -9.19 -15.78
N ASP A 88 7.94 -10.39 -16.34
CA ASP A 88 7.25 -11.50 -15.67
C ASP A 88 7.99 -12.09 -14.45
N ASP A 89 9.05 -11.45 -13.99
CA ASP A 89 9.88 -11.92 -12.88
C ASP A 89 10.18 -10.82 -11.85
N ALA A 90 9.24 -9.95 -11.57
CA ALA A 90 9.43 -8.88 -10.61
C ALA A 90 9.58 -9.36 -9.17
N LEU A 91 10.36 -8.63 -8.37
CA LEU A 91 10.38 -8.78 -6.93
C LEU A 91 9.25 -7.98 -6.28
N VAL A 92 8.69 -8.52 -5.21
CA VAL A 92 7.65 -7.82 -4.43
C VAL A 92 8.06 -7.78 -2.96
N VAL A 93 8.02 -6.60 -2.35
CA VAL A 93 8.17 -6.40 -0.92
C VAL A 93 6.84 -5.88 -0.37
N ALA A 94 6.25 -6.62 0.54
CA ALA A 94 4.91 -6.31 1.01
C ALA A 94 4.82 -6.36 2.54
N HIS A 95 4.21 -5.33 3.12
CA HIS A 95 4.07 -5.18 4.56
C HIS A 95 2.68 -5.60 5.05
N SER A 96 2.62 -6.37 6.13
CA SER A 96 1.41 -6.69 6.90
C SER A 96 0.24 -7.12 6.01
N PHE A 97 -0.86 -6.36 5.95
CA PHE A 97 -2.03 -6.63 5.09
C PHE A 97 -1.64 -6.77 3.62
N GLY A 98 -0.77 -5.88 3.10
CA GLY A 98 -0.28 -5.98 1.72
C GLY A 98 0.44 -7.30 1.46
N GLY A 99 1.11 -7.87 2.47
CA GLY A 99 1.75 -9.18 2.37
C GLY A 99 0.76 -10.32 2.15
N TYR A 100 -0.40 -10.29 2.81
CA TYR A 100 -1.46 -11.29 2.55
C TYR A 100 -1.99 -11.18 1.11
N MET A 101 -2.16 -9.95 0.61
CA MET A 101 -2.62 -9.70 -0.76
C MET A 101 -1.56 -10.13 -1.77
N ALA A 102 -0.27 -9.87 -1.49
CA ALA A 102 0.84 -10.31 -2.32
C ALA A 102 0.97 -11.85 -2.37
N VAL A 103 0.77 -12.55 -1.26
CA VAL A 103 0.72 -14.04 -1.24
C VAL A 103 -0.44 -14.54 -2.10
N LYS A 104 -1.61 -13.90 -2.02
CA LYS A 104 -2.75 -14.25 -2.89
C LYS A 104 -2.43 -14.02 -4.35
N ALA A 105 -1.80 -12.90 -4.71
CA ALA A 105 -1.39 -12.59 -6.06
C ALA A 105 -0.35 -13.62 -6.58
N ALA A 106 0.67 -13.94 -5.78
CA ALA A 106 1.68 -14.94 -6.14
C ALA A 106 1.08 -16.34 -6.33
N ASN A 107 0.01 -16.67 -5.61
CA ASN A 107 -0.69 -17.94 -5.79
C ASN A 107 -1.56 -17.97 -7.06
N LEU A 108 -2.16 -16.85 -7.46
CA LEU A 108 -2.98 -16.76 -8.67
C LEU A 108 -2.12 -16.56 -9.94
N TYR A 109 -1.03 -15.84 -9.82
CA TYR A 109 -0.16 -15.42 -10.93
C TYR A 109 1.31 -15.75 -10.66
N PRO A 110 1.67 -17.02 -10.37
CA PRO A 110 3.01 -17.38 -9.90
C PRO A 110 4.14 -16.98 -10.85
N GLN A 111 3.87 -16.95 -12.15
CA GLN A 111 4.86 -16.59 -13.18
C GLN A 111 5.27 -15.11 -13.14
N ARG A 112 4.47 -14.24 -12.47
CA ARG A 112 4.74 -12.80 -12.35
C ARG A 112 5.72 -12.45 -11.24
N PHE A 113 6.06 -13.40 -10.39
CA PHE A 113 6.82 -13.19 -9.17
C PHE A 113 8.15 -13.93 -9.22
N ARG A 114 9.25 -13.21 -9.32
CA ARG A 114 10.59 -13.76 -9.08
C ARG A 114 10.83 -14.10 -7.61
N GLY A 115 10.23 -13.33 -6.71
CA GLY A 115 10.33 -13.53 -5.28
C GLY A 115 9.43 -12.57 -4.51
N LEU A 116 9.12 -12.96 -3.28
CA LEU A 116 8.27 -12.21 -2.37
C LEU A 116 8.95 -12.06 -1.01
N VAL A 117 9.12 -10.84 -0.56
CA VAL A 117 9.60 -10.50 0.79
C VAL A 117 8.42 -10.02 1.62
N LEU A 118 8.12 -10.73 2.68
CA LEU A 118 7.05 -10.41 3.61
C LEU A 118 7.63 -9.69 4.83
N VAL A 119 7.17 -8.47 5.05
CA VAL A 119 7.57 -7.64 6.19
C VAL A 119 6.42 -7.62 7.18
N ASP A 120 6.63 -8.20 8.35
CA ASP A 120 5.64 -8.29 9.44
C ASP A 120 4.25 -8.82 8.98
N SER A 121 4.28 -9.78 8.07
CA SER A 121 3.08 -10.49 7.58
C SER A 121 3.11 -11.92 8.12
N GLY A 122 2.27 -12.20 9.10
CA GLY A 122 2.19 -13.53 9.69
C GLY A 122 1.57 -14.55 8.73
N ILE A 123 2.36 -15.49 8.23
CA ILE A 123 1.82 -16.65 7.51
C ILE A 123 1.34 -17.64 8.56
N ARG A 124 0.08 -18.06 8.44
CA ARG A 124 -0.50 -19.07 9.31
C ARG A 124 -0.44 -20.44 8.69
N HIS A 125 -0.24 -21.42 9.53
CA HIS A 125 -0.46 -22.79 9.16
C HIS A 125 -1.98 -23.03 9.00
N PRO A 126 -2.45 -23.86 8.04
CA PRO A 126 -3.89 -24.13 7.84
C PRO A 126 -4.64 -24.60 9.09
N HIS A 127 -3.94 -25.18 10.06
CA HIS A 127 -4.52 -25.68 11.32
C HIS A 127 -4.44 -24.67 12.48
N ASP A 128 -3.81 -23.50 12.26
CA ASP A 128 -3.74 -22.47 13.30
C ASP A 128 -5.14 -21.89 13.54
N PRO A 129 -5.54 -21.70 14.81
CA PRO A 129 -6.83 -21.09 15.10
C PRO A 129 -6.90 -19.68 14.51
N ILE A 130 -7.99 -19.36 13.83
CA ILE A 130 -8.28 -18.01 13.37
C ILE A 130 -8.51 -17.15 14.62
N PRO A 131 -7.72 -16.12 14.90
CA PRO A 131 -8.00 -15.22 16.01
C PRO A 131 -9.36 -14.59 15.80
N ASP A 132 -10.15 -14.60 16.83
CA ASP A 132 -11.38 -13.80 16.93
C ASP A 132 -10.97 -12.32 17.05
N ARG A 133 -10.49 -11.77 15.94
CA ARG A 133 -10.25 -10.33 15.81
C ARG A 133 -11.42 -9.78 15.03
N PRO A 134 -12.11 -8.75 15.55
CA PRO A 134 -13.06 -8.03 14.71
C PRO A 134 -12.31 -7.61 13.45
N LEU A 135 -12.90 -7.90 12.29
CA LEU A 135 -12.49 -7.27 11.05
C LEU A 135 -12.39 -5.78 11.39
N MET A 136 -11.21 -5.20 11.28
CA MET A 136 -11.04 -3.78 11.47
C MET A 136 -11.89 -3.12 10.40
N GLY A 137 -13.15 -2.84 10.78
CA GLY A 137 -14.04 -2.02 9.97
C GLY A 137 -13.28 -0.73 9.71
N GLY A 138 -13.23 -0.31 8.45
CA GLY A 138 -12.65 0.94 8.09
C GLY A 138 -13.13 1.98 9.09
N MET A 139 -12.24 2.77 9.64
CA MET A 139 -12.62 3.89 10.48
C MET A 139 -13.47 4.78 9.59
N GLN A 140 -14.81 4.67 9.73
CA GLN A 140 -15.72 5.58 9.02
C GLN A 140 -15.25 6.99 9.29
N GLY A 141 -14.86 7.64 8.21
CA GLY A 141 -14.01 8.79 8.20
C GLY A 141 -14.48 9.90 9.12
N LYS A 142 -13.81 10.05 10.25
CA LYS A 142 -13.97 11.25 11.06
C LYS A 142 -13.51 12.44 10.23
N VAL A 143 -14.43 13.36 9.98
CA VAL A 143 -14.12 14.64 9.33
C VAL A 143 -13.62 15.62 10.38
N TYR A 144 -12.47 16.21 10.14
CA TYR A 144 -11.86 17.24 10.97
C TYR A 144 -12.08 18.61 10.32
N PRO A 145 -12.38 19.66 11.11
CA PRO A 145 -12.72 20.98 10.57
C PRO A 145 -11.56 21.60 9.76
N ASP A 146 -10.33 21.31 10.14
CA ASP A 146 -9.12 21.81 9.51
C ASP A 146 -8.00 20.77 9.54
N ARG A 147 -6.98 21.03 8.70
CA ARG A 147 -5.83 20.13 8.53
C ARG A 147 -4.98 20.01 9.80
N GLU A 148 -4.83 21.09 10.54
CA GLU A 148 -3.99 21.14 11.74
C GLU A 148 -4.59 20.27 12.84
N THR A 149 -5.88 20.38 13.06
CA THR A 149 -6.65 19.54 13.99
C THR A 149 -6.51 18.06 13.63
N ALA A 150 -6.59 17.72 12.34
CA ALA A 150 -6.38 16.35 11.89
C ALA A 150 -4.96 15.86 12.19
N LEU A 151 -3.93 16.64 11.83
CA LEU A 151 -2.53 16.27 12.04
C LEU A 151 -2.19 16.06 13.52
N MET A 152 -2.73 16.86 14.42
CA MET A 152 -2.56 16.67 15.88
C MET A 152 -3.11 15.32 16.38
N ARG A 153 -4.00 14.69 15.62
CA ARG A 153 -4.63 13.40 15.95
C ARG A 153 -3.93 12.20 15.29
N PHE A 154 -2.96 12.45 14.42
CA PHE A 154 -2.22 11.36 13.80
C PHE A 154 -1.48 10.52 14.85
N ARG A 155 -1.60 9.22 14.76
CA ARG A 155 -0.85 8.24 15.57
C ARG A 155 -0.54 7.04 14.71
N LEU A 156 0.67 6.51 14.85
CA LEU A 156 1.02 5.22 14.24
C LEU A 156 0.16 4.10 14.84
N GLN A 157 -0.23 3.14 14.02
CA GLN A 157 -1.01 1.97 14.41
C GLN A 157 -0.24 0.69 14.04
N PRO A 158 0.08 -0.19 14.99
CA PRO A 158 -0.09 -0.03 16.44
C PRO A 158 0.73 1.14 17.01
N PRO A 159 0.36 1.67 18.20
CA PRO A 159 1.12 2.75 18.84
C PRO A 159 2.59 2.35 19.02
N GLN A 160 3.49 3.15 18.49
CA GLN A 160 4.93 2.93 18.56
C GLN A 160 5.67 4.26 18.53
N PRO A 161 6.86 4.34 19.14
CA PRO A 161 7.69 5.53 19.04
C PRO A 161 8.24 5.68 17.62
N CYS A 162 8.36 6.92 17.17
CA CYS A 162 9.09 7.29 15.96
C CYS A 162 9.96 8.50 16.31
N GLU A 163 11.26 8.26 16.44
CA GLU A 163 12.22 9.31 16.83
C GLU A 163 12.45 10.32 15.70
N ASN A 164 12.18 9.92 14.46
CA ASN A 164 12.32 10.80 13.31
C ASN A 164 11.03 11.59 13.07
N GLU A 165 10.94 12.76 13.68
CA GLU A 165 9.78 13.66 13.56
C GLU A 165 9.50 14.06 12.10
N TYR A 166 10.53 14.22 11.27
CA TYR A 166 10.35 14.55 9.86
C TYR A 166 9.59 13.44 9.11
N ILE A 167 9.97 12.18 9.31
CA ILE A 167 9.27 11.03 8.69
C ILE A 167 7.83 10.96 9.20
N LEU A 168 7.63 11.08 10.51
CA LEU A 168 6.31 11.03 11.13
C LEU A 168 5.37 12.10 10.53
N GLN A 169 5.84 13.35 10.47
CA GLN A 169 5.10 14.47 9.90
C GLN A 169 4.84 14.31 8.40
N TYR A 170 5.81 13.78 7.67
CA TYR A 170 5.65 13.50 6.25
C TYR A 170 4.51 12.49 6.01
N ILE A 171 4.54 11.37 6.72
CA ILE A 171 3.50 10.34 6.63
C ILE A 171 2.15 10.94 7.00
N ALA A 172 2.04 11.63 8.14
CA ALA A 172 0.80 12.25 8.60
C ALA A 172 0.19 13.19 7.57
N ARG A 173 1.01 14.08 6.98
CA ARG A 173 0.54 15.04 5.98
C ARG A 173 0.04 14.40 4.69
N ASN A 174 0.64 13.28 4.30
CA ASN A 174 0.28 12.54 3.09
C ASN A 174 -0.86 11.54 3.33
N SER A 175 -1.22 11.28 4.60
CA SER A 175 -2.36 10.45 4.98
C SER A 175 -3.70 11.20 4.98
N LEU A 176 -3.72 12.51 4.68
CA LEU A 176 -4.91 13.35 4.73
C LEU A 176 -5.40 13.70 3.32
N MET A 177 -6.71 13.70 3.17
CA MET A 177 -7.39 14.24 1.99
C MET A 177 -8.44 15.27 2.39
N ARG A 178 -8.76 16.17 1.45
CA ARG A 178 -9.87 17.10 1.61
C ARG A 178 -11.17 16.42 1.23
N VAL A 179 -12.18 16.60 2.07
CA VAL A 179 -13.54 16.09 1.86
C VAL A 179 -14.56 17.21 2.11
N ASP A 180 -15.82 16.96 1.78
CA ASP A 180 -16.88 17.90 2.13
C ASP A 180 -16.92 18.07 3.65
N GLY A 181 -16.89 19.34 4.07
CA GLY A 181 -16.90 19.70 5.49
C GLY A 181 -15.53 19.69 6.19
N GLY A 182 -14.42 19.35 5.51
CA GLY A 182 -13.11 19.42 6.14
C GLY A 182 -12.04 18.47 5.61
N TRP A 183 -11.42 17.71 6.52
CA TRP A 183 -10.31 16.81 6.26
C TRP A 183 -10.57 15.43 6.84
N ALA A 184 -10.21 14.40 6.11
CA ALA A 184 -10.30 12.99 6.54
C ALA A 184 -9.00 12.24 6.26
N TRP A 185 -8.84 11.08 6.91
CA TRP A 185 -7.75 10.16 6.59
C TRP A 185 -8.07 9.41 5.28
N LYS A 186 -7.03 9.06 4.52
CA LYS A 186 -7.10 8.31 3.25
C LYS A 186 -7.24 6.79 3.44
N PHE A 187 -7.93 6.34 4.49
CA PHE A 187 -8.08 4.92 4.81
C PHE A 187 -9.24 4.68 5.77
#